data_32bd148bfbc2ab31a9c20393a1e9e667
#
_entry.id   32bd148bfbc2ab31a9c20393a1e9e667
#
_cell.length_a   1.000
_cell.length_b   1.000
_cell.length_c   1.000
_cell.angle_alpha   90.00
_cell.angle_beta   90.00
_cell.angle_gamma   90.00
#
_symmetry.space_group_name_H-M   'P 1'
#
loop_
_entity.id
_entity.type
_entity.pdbx_description
1 polymer ?
#
loop_
_entity_poly.entity_id
_entity_poly.type
_entity_poly.pdbx_seq_one_letter_code
_entity_poly.pdbx_strand_id
1 'polypeptide(L)'
;MPSIPKWRFPMRVLLPIVLLAITPWLFGARTAGDAPNGEFTSAAFGRVMVYSRDPDPYGVVLFVSGEEGWNGVVTEVANQLRSWGALVAGVDGRAYLAALRRRTDGCANVAADFAQLGRELQQHAGVTPARTPQLIGYGTGATLAYAAAAQAPAGTFASATSIGFCAHLPVDAALCEAAGLRSSAQADGVELSPRMDLPMPWILLHGTDDAVCSIAAARSFAGAIPSAKLVTMPGISHRFGELGEWLDQFRDAYLKLATATTEAAPLPDDVNDLPLVEVPATAGDSRRLAILLTGDGGWAGLDRGVSDHLAAAGIPVVALSTLRYFWKAQKPADVAHDLQRIMDHYLTAWHKDQVVLIGYSFGADVLPFVVADLSPEHRERIATMNLLGLATHTGFEIHVADWIPGSEPEGAPIAPQFDKLTGVRTLCIYGADETDSLCPLLPPGTVQAVKMPGDHHFDDDTTSLVKQILEFVGS
;
A
#
# COMPACT_ATOMS: atom_id res chain seq x y z
N MET A 1 -66.62 -30.77 73.81
CA MET A 1 -67.23 -30.24 72.60
C MET A 1 -66.35 -29.07 72.17
N PRO A 2 -65.67 -29.17 71.05
CA PRO A 2 -64.63 -28.19 70.68
C PRO A 2 -65.20 -27.07 69.82
N SER A 3 -64.72 -25.91 70.04
CA SER A 3 -64.96 -24.65 69.36
C SER A 3 -64.21 -24.52 68.03
N ILE A 4 -64.85 -24.00 67.03
CA ILE A 4 -64.34 -23.77 65.67
C ILE A 4 -63.58 -22.45 65.62
N PRO A 5 -62.34 -22.38 65.11
CA PRO A 5 -61.66 -21.11 64.94
C PRO A 5 -62.01 -20.46 63.56
N LYS A 6 -62.19 -19.15 63.61
CA LYS A 6 -62.45 -18.25 62.48
C LYS A 6 -61.20 -18.09 61.62
N TRP A 7 -61.30 -18.35 60.30
CA TRP A 7 -60.27 -18.07 59.30
C TRP A 7 -60.32 -16.59 58.92
N ARG A 8 -59.19 -15.92 59.07
CA ARG A 8 -58.94 -14.60 58.53
C ARG A 8 -58.12 -14.78 57.22
N PHE A 9 -58.65 -14.25 56.13
CA PHE A 9 -57.93 -14.17 54.85
C PHE A 9 -56.86 -13.03 54.90
N PRO A 10 -55.63 -13.27 54.49
CA PRO A 10 -54.66 -12.16 54.29
C PRO A 10 -54.82 -11.54 52.87
N MET A 11 -54.71 -10.25 52.91
CA MET A 11 -54.75 -9.29 51.81
C MET A 11 -53.77 -9.70 50.68
N ARG A 12 -54.27 -9.81 49.45
CA ARG A 12 -53.45 -10.00 48.28
C ARG A 12 -52.61 -8.75 48.01
N VAL A 13 -51.28 -8.88 48.15
CA VAL A 13 -50.30 -7.91 47.67
C VAL A 13 -50.15 -8.18 46.16
N LEU A 14 -50.60 -7.24 45.34
CA LEU A 14 -50.29 -7.18 43.92
C LEU A 14 -48.84 -6.69 43.72
N LEU A 15 -47.94 -7.61 43.38
CA LEU A 15 -46.62 -7.24 42.81
C LEU A 15 -46.83 -6.83 41.37
N PRO A 16 -46.29 -5.70 40.90
CA PRO A 16 -46.24 -5.39 39.50
C PRO A 16 -45.20 -6.29 38.83
N ILE A 17 -45.63 -7.04 37.82
CA ILE A 17 -44.76 -7.76 36.90
C ILE A 17 -44.07 -6.69 36.03
N VAL A 18 -42.78 -6.39 36.31
CA VAL A 18 -41.95 -5.64 35.41
C VAL A 18 -41.59 -6.57 34.25
N LEU A 19 -42.25 -6.41 33.11
CA LEU A 19 -41.85 -6.96 31.84
C LEU A 19 -40.51 -6.25 31.43
N LEU A 20 -39.40 -6.89 31.72
CA LEU A 20 -38.14 -6.55 31.08
C LEU A 20 -38.26 -6.87 29.58
N ALA A 21 -38.51 -5.84 28.79
CA ALA A 21 -38.35 -5.91 27.33
C ALA A 21 -36.87 -6.16 27.05
N ILE A 22 -36.52 -7.39 26.74
CA ILE A 22 -35.21 -7.73 26.16
C ILE A 22 -35.22 -7.18 24.74
N THR A 23 -34.75 -5.97 24.55
CA THR A 23 -34.42 -5.46 23.24
C THR A 23 -33.19 -6.23 22.71
N PRO A 24 -33.26 -6.83 21.51
CA PRO A 24 -32.06 -7.40 20.89
C PRO A 24 -31.18 -6.26 20.39
N TRP A 25 -30.24 -5.86 21.20
CA TRP A 25 -29.11 -5.04 20.76
C TRP A 25 -28.03 -5.97 20.23
N LEU A 26 -28.11 -6.36 18.96
CA LEU A 26 -27.00 -6.91 18.18
C LEU A 26 -27.30 -6.70 16.68
N PHE A 27 -27.36 -5.46 16.26
CA PHE A 27 -26.92 -5.07 14.93
C PHE A 27 -25.90 -3.97 15.15
N GLY A 28 -24.63 -4.31 14.94
CA GLY A 28 -23.57 -3.32 14.92
C GLY A 28 -24.01 -2.17 14.02
N ALA A 29 -24.09 -0.97 14.58
CA ALA A 29 -24.29 0.24 13.82
C ALA A 29 -23.15 0.31 12.79
N ARG A 30 -23.45 0.06 11.51
CA ARG A 30 -22.56 0.45 10.42
C ARG A 30 -22.29 1.93 10.62
N THR A 31 -21.05 2.28 10.85
CA THR A 31 -20.64 3.68 10.90
C THR A 31 -20.95 4.28 9.52
N ALA A 32 -21.38 5.53 9.48
CA ALA A 32 -21.70 6.22 8.21
C ALA A 32 -20.53 6.29 7.21
N GLY A 33 -19.32 5.83 7.63
CA GLY A 33 -18.12 5.74 6.82
C GLY A 33 -17.97 4.46 5.97
N ASP A 34 -18.75 3.42 6.23
CA ASP A 34 -18.53 2.10 5.59
C ASP A 34 -19.24 1.92 4.24
N ALA A 35 -20.11 2.85 3.85
CA ALA A 35 -20.83 2.79 2.57
C ALA A 35 -19.99 3.38 1.42
N PRO A 36 -20.20 2.90 0.16
CA PRO A 36 -19.62 3.54 -1.01
C PRO A 36 -20.09 5.01 -1.12
N ASN A 37 -19.22 5.88 -1.64
CA ASN A 37 -19.57 7.28 -1.84
C ASN A 37 -20.47 7.51 -3.06
N GLY A 38 -20.53 6.53 -3.97
CA GLY A 38 -21.31 6.60 -5.19
C GLY A 38 -21.40 5.24 -5.89
N GLU A 39 -22.10 5.23 -7.00
CA GLU A 39 -22.19 4.06 -7.87
C GLU A 39 -22.46 4.50 -9.30
N PHE A 40 -22.07 3.67 -10.27
CA PHE A 40 -22.44 3.81 -11.67
C PHE A 40 -22.69 2.44 -12.31
N THR A 41 -23.24 2.43 -13.51
CA THR A 41 -23.49 1.19 -14.25
C THR A 41 -22.46 1.05 -15.38
N SER A 42 -21.66 -0.02 -15.34
CA SER A 42 -20.76 -0.42 -16.42
C SER A 42 -21.43 -1.48 -17.30
N ALA A 43 -21.19 -1.42 -18.60
CA ALA A 43 -21.76 -2.38 -19.53
C ALA A 43 -21.29 -3.83 -19.29
N ALA A 44 -20.02 -4.01 -18.90
CA ALA A 44 -19.44 -5.32 -18.62
C ALA A 44 -19.74 -5.84 -17.22
N PHE A 45 -19.75 -4.96 -16.22
CA PHE A 45 -19.79 -5.32 -14.79
C PHE A 45 -21.14 -5.07 -14.13
N GLY A 46 -22.07 -4.38 -14.80
CA GLY A 46 -23.33 -3.96 -14.18
C GLY A 46 -23.08 -2.85 -13.13
N ARG A 47 -23.61 -3.01 -11.93
CA ARG A 47 -23.44 -2.04 -10.84
C ARG A 47 -21.99 -2.05 -10.33
N VAL A 48 -21.36 -0.87 -10.32
CA VAL A 48 -20.02 -0.63 -9.79
C VAL A 48 -20.12 0.32 -8.61
N MET A 49 -19.56 -0.06 -7.49
CA MET A 49 -19.51 0.75 -6.27
C MET A 49 -18.26 1.63 -6.30
N VAL A 50 -18.41 2.91 -5.92
CA VAL A 50 -17.31 3.87 -5.93
C VAL A 50 -16.95 4.24 -4.50
N TYR A 51 -15.66 4.12 -4.17
CA TYR A 51 -15.10 4.56 -2.90
C TYR A 51 -14.01 5.59 -3.19
N SER A 52 -14.17 6.80 -2.65
CA SER A 52 -13.20 7.88 -2.78
C SER A 52 -13.21 8.74 -1.52
N ARG A 53 -12.06 9.30 -1.16
CA ARG A 53 -11.94 10.28 -0.08
C ARG A 53 -11.66 11.68 -0.65
N ASP A 54 -10.88 11.74 -1.71
CA ASP A 54 -10.34 12.95 -2.28
C ASP A 54 -10.74 13.14 -3.75
N PRO A 55 -10.90 14.40 -4.21
CA PRO A 55 -11.09 14.71 -5.62
C PRO A 55 -9.83 14.45 -6.47
N ASP A 56 -8.63 14.42 -5.87
CA ASP A 56 -7.37 14.04 -6.50
C ASP A 56 -6.78 12.78 -5.84
N PRO A 57 -7.25 11.58 -6.22
CA PRO A 57 -6.85 10.34 -5.58
C PRO A 57 -5.39 9.99 -5.89
N TYR A 58 -4.67 9.42 -4.93
CA TYR A 58 -3.27 8.97 -5.11
C TYR A 58 -3.13 7.83 -6.12
N GLY A 59 -4.15 6.98 -6.24
CA GLY A 59 -4.18 5.86 -7.15
C GLY A 59 -5.60 5.52 -7.59
N VAL A 60 -5.71 4.76 -8.68
CA VAL A 60 -6.97 4.22 -9.18
C VAL A 60 -6.92 2.70 -9.05
N VAL A 61 -7.89 2.13 -8.36
CA VAL A 61 -7.96 0.70 -8.08
C VAL A 61 -9.24 0.11 -8.66
N LEU A 62 -9.09 -0.99 -9.40
CA LEU A 62 -10.18 -1.83 -9.88
C LEU A 62 -10.20 -3.08 -9.01
N PHE A 63 -11.11 -3.12 -8.05
CA PHE A 63 -11.19 -4.18 -7.05
C PHE A 63 -12.34 -5.14 -7.36
N VAL A 64 -12.03 -6.42 -7.57
CA VAL A 64 -13.00 -7.46 -7.88
C VAL A 64 -13.11 -8.49 -6.77
N SER A 65 -14.33 -8.72 -6.28
CA SER A 65 -14.63 -9.71 -5.25
C SER A 65 -14.61 -11.15 -5.79
N GLY A 66 -14.59 -12.10 -4.88
CA GLY A 66 -14.63 -13.53 -5.20
C GLY A 66 -16.04 -14.09 -5.45
N GLU A 67 -16.13 -15.41 -5.34
CA GLU A 67 -17.35 -16.22 -5.57
C GLU A 67 -18.49 -15.92 -4.59
N GLU A 68 -18.17 -15.37 -3.42
CA GLU A 68 -19.18 -14.96 -2.44
C GLU A 68 -19.84 -13.61 -2.81
N GLY A 69 -19.34 -12.94 -3.86
CA GLY A 69 -19.80 -11.63 -4.30
C GLY A 69 -19.29 -10.51 -3.39
N TRP A 70 -19.92 -9.33 -3.49
CA TRP A 70 -19.51 -8.16 -2.69
C TRP A 70 -20.06 -8.28 -1.26
N ASN A 71 -19.22 -8.65 -0.31
CA ASN A 71 -19.55 -8.90 1.10
C ASN A 71 -18.85 -7.94 2.07
N GLY A 72 -18.93 -8.21 3.39
CA GLY A 72 -18.34 -7.36 4.42
C GLY A 72 -16.82 -7.21 4.31
N VAL A 73 -16.09 -8.31 4.09
CA VAL A 73 -14.61 -8.30 4.01
C VAL A 73 -14.14 -7.44 2.83
N VAL A 74 -14.70 -7.64 1.63
CA VAL A 74 -14.29 -6.84 0.47
C VAL A 74 -14.73 -5.38 0.60
N THR A 75 -15.82 -5.09 1.31
CA THR A 75 -16.23 -3.73 1.64
C THR A 75 -15.21 -3.07 2.57
N GLU A 76 -14.73 -3.79 3.57
CA GLU A 76 -13.70 -3.32 4.49
C GLU A 76 -12.37 -3.05 3.78
N VAL A 77 -11.92 -3.97 2.92
CA VAL A 77 -10.75 -3.76 2.06
C VAL A 77 -10.90 -2.51 1.19
N ALA A 78 -12.06 -2.31 0.55
CA ALA A 78 -12.32 -1.12 -0.26
C ALA A 78 -12.28 0.18 0.56
N ASN A 79 -12.76 0.15 1.81
CA ASN A 79 -12.67 1.28 2.74
C ASN A 79 -11.24 1.57 3.18
N GLN A 80 -10.42 0.54 3.40
CA GLN A 80 -9.00 0.72 3.70
C GLN A 80 -8.26 1.35 2.51
N LEU A 81 -8.46 0.84 1.30
CA LEU A 81 -7.91 1.44 0.08
C LEU A 81 -8.31 2.91 -0.08
N ARG A 82 -9.59 3.23 0.18
CA ARG A 82 -10.08 4.61 0.22
C ARG A 82 -9.38 5.45 1.28
N SER A 83 -9.17 4.90 2.48
CA SER A 83 -8.48 5.61 3.57
C SER A 83 -7.02 5.93 3.22
N TRP A 84 -6.40 5.09 2.40
CA TRP A 84 -5.05 5.30 1.85
C TRP A 84 -5.04 6.18 0.58
N GLY A 85 -6.14 6.86 0.29
CA GLY A 85 -6.25 7.84 -0.79
C GLY A 85 -6.53 7.27 -2.17
N ALA A 86 -6.95 6.01 -2.29
CA ALA A 86 -7.35 5.44 -3.57
C ALA A 86 -8.76 5.84 -4.00
N LEU A 87 -8.94 6.02 -5.31
CA LEU A 87 -10.25 5.92 -5.97
C LEU A 87 -10.49 4.46 -6.35
N VAL A 88 -11.51 3.83 -5.77
CA VAL A 88 -11.76 2.40 -5.94
C VAL A 88 -13.06 2.16 -6.70
N ALA A 89 -13.01 1.35 -7.78
CA ALA A 89 -14.18 0.71 -8.36
C ALA A 89 -14.35 -0.67 -7.74
N GLY A 90 -15.41 -0.86 -6.98
CA GLY A 90 -15.80 -2.16 -6.43
C GLY A 90 -16.69 -2.95 -7.38
N VAL A 91 -16.25 -4.14 -7.78
CA VAL A 91 -16.91 -5.03 -8.73
C VAL A 91 -17.33 -6.32 -8.06
N ASP A 92 -18.59 -6.71 -8.22
CA ASP A 92 -19.06 -8.05 -7.82
C ASP A 92 -18.58 -9.11 -8.82
N GLY A 93 -17.53 -9.85 -8.44
CA GLY A 93 -16.91 -10.87 -9.27
C GLY A 93 -17.86 -12.03 -9.62
N ARG A 94 -18.76 -12.41 -8.70
CA ARG A 94 -19.77 -13.43 -8.98
C ARG A 94 -20.75 -12.96 -10.07
N ALA A 95 -21.18 -11.71 -10.02
CA ALA A 95 -22.04 -11.13 -11.06
C ALA A 95 -21.33 -11.05 -12.41
N TYR A 96 -20.04 -10.66 -12.41
CA TYR A 96 -19.23 -10.61 -13.62
C TYR A 96 -18.99 -12.00 -14.22
N LEU A 97 -18.65 -13.01 -13.43
CA LEU A 97 -18.52 -14.40 -13.91
C LEU A 97 -19.84 -14.92 -14.51
N ALA A 98 -20.98 -14.60 -13.89
CA ALA A 98 -22.28 -14.92 -14.45
C ALA A 98 -22.56 -14.19 -15.78
N ALA A 99 -22.04 -12.97 -15.97
CA ALA A 99 -22.11 -12.26 -17.24
C ALA A 99 -21.21 -12.89 -18.31
N LEU A 100 -19.99 -13.31 -17.94
CA LEU A 100 -19.08 -14.02 -18.83
C LEU A 100 -19.70 -15.33 -19.36
N ARG A 101 -20.35 -16.13 -18.51
CA ARG A 101 -21.04 -17.37 -18.90
C ARG A 101 -22.17 -17.15 -19.90
N ARG A 102 -22.75 -15.95 -19.95
CA ARG A 102 -23.82 -15.61 -20.91
C ARG A 102 -23.30 -15.10 -22.25
N ARG A 103 -21.99 -14.84 -22.37
CA ARG A 103 -21.38 -14.46 -23.67
C ARG A 103 -21.38 -15.67 -24.60
N THR A 104 -21.94 -15.51 -25.79
CA THR A 104 -22.04 -16.56 -26.81
C THR A 104 -21.13 -16.29 -28.02
N ASP A 105 -20.51 -15.13 -28.08
CA ASP A 105 -19.73 -14.63 -29.19
C ASP A 105 -18.23 -14.60 -28.85
N GLY A 106 -17.49 -15.50 -29.44
CA GLY A 106 -16.02 -15.51 -29.40
C GLY A 106 -15.42 -15.84 -28.03
N CYS A 107 -14.29 -15.24 -27.71
CA CYS A 107 -13.57 -15.37 -26.46
C CYS A 107 -13.74 -14.13 -25.58
N ALA A 108 -13.65 -14.29 -24.26
CA ALA A 108 -13.74 -13.18 -23.31
C ALA A 108 -12.38 -12.45 -23.19
N ASN A 109 -12.37 -11.16 -23.46
CA ASN A 109 -11.23 -10.27 -23.20
C ASN A 109 -11.44 -9.51 -21.87
N VAL A 110 -11.05 -10.15 -20.78
CA VAL A 110 -11.19 -9.61 -19.41
C VAL A 110 -10.36 -8.32 -19.26
N ALA A 111 -9.18 -8.25 -19.87
CA ALA A 111 -8.34 -7.05 -19.84
C ALA A 111 -9.04 -5.83 -20.46
N ALA A 112 -9.74 -6.02 -21.59
CA ALA A 112 -10.48 -4.94 -22.24
C ALA A 112 -11.64 -4.43 -21.38
N ASP A 113 -12.36 -5.35 -20.70
CA ASP A 113 -13.45 -5.00 -19.80
C ASP A 113 -12.93 -4.17 -18.60
N PHE A 114 -11.84 -4.60 -17.94
CA PHE A 114 -11.24 -3.86 -16.84
C PHE A 114 -10.61 -2.53 -17.28
N ALA A 115 -9.96 -2.47 -18.44
CA ALA A 115 -9.44 -1.23 -18.98
C ALA A 115 -10.56 -0.21 -19.27
N GLN A 116 -11.71 -0.66 -19.77
CA GLN A 116 -12.88 0.17 -19.98
C GLN A 116 -13.43 0.67 -18.62
N LEU A 117 -13.54 -0.22 -17.63
CA LEU A 117 -13.96 0.15 -16.27
C LEU A 117 -13.08 1.23 -15.67
N GLY A 118 -11.76 1.15 -15.85
CA GLY A 118 -10.82 2.17 -15.38
C GLY A 118 -11.07 3.55 -16.00
N ARG A 119 -11.43 3.60 -17.29
CA ARG A 119 -11.82 4.85 -17.96
C ARG A 119 -13.16 5.39 -17.43
N GLU A 120 -14.16 4.53 -17.31
CA GLU A 120 -15.50 4.89 -16.80
C GLU A 120 -15.44 5.43 -15.38
N LEU A 121 -14.67 4.79 -14.49
CA LEU A 121 -14.46 5.23 -13.12
C LEU A 121 -13.86 6.64 -13.05
N GLN A 122 -12.76 6.87 -13.79
CA GLN A 122 -12.05 8.14 -13.78
C GLN A 122 -12.88 9.27 -14.39
N GLN A 123 -13.64 8.99 -15.46
CA GLN A 123 -14.60 9.94 -16.02
C GLN A 123 -15.72 10.28 -15.04
N HIS A 124 -16.26 9.27 -14.35
CA HIS A 124 -17.29 9.45 -13.32
C HIS A 124 -16.81 10.30 -12.15
N ALA A 125 -15.55 10.10 -11.72
CA ALA A 125 -14.94 10.82 -10.61
C ALA A 125 -14.27 12.15 -11.01
N GLY A 126 -14.17 12.47 -12.30
CA GLY A 126 -13.55 13.71 -12.80
C GLY A 126 -12.03 13.75 -12.66
N VAL A 127 -11.36 12.60 -12.59
CA VAL A 127 -9.90 12.51 -12.41
C VAL A 127 -9.17 12.96 -13.67
N THR A 128 -8.32 13.99 -13.53
CA THR A 128 -7.54 14.56 -14.63
C THR A 128 -6.17 15.03 -14.11
N PRO A 129 -5.03 14.60 -14.70
CA PRO A 129 -4.91 13.67 -15.82
C PRO A 129 -5.30 12.22 -15.44
N ALA A 130 -5.65 11.41 -16.44
CA ALA A 130 -5.99 10.02 -16.21
C ALA A 130 -4.78 9.23 -15.69
N ARG A 131 -5.03 8.34 -14.72
CA ARG A 131 -4.02 7.50 -14.07
C ARG A 131 -4.12 6.06 -14.56
N THR A 132 -3.00 5.36 -14.64
CA THR A 132 -2.98 3.93 -14.94
C THR A 132 -3.51 3.14 -13.74
N PRO A 133 -4.61 2.36 -13.88
CA PRO A 133 -5.23 1.70 -12.74
C PRO A 133 -4.46 0.46 -12.30
N GLN A 134 -4.57 0.13 -11.01
CA GLN A 134 -4.15 -1.12 -10.42
C GLN A 134 -5.30 -2.12 -10.39
N LEU A 135 -4.99 -3.40 -10.57
CA LEU A 135 -5.92 -4.50 -10.40
C LEU A 135 -5.76 -5.10 -8.99
N ILE A 136 -6.86 -5.25 -8.26
CA ILE A 136 -6.89 -6.02 -7.01
C ILE A 136 -8.01 -7.04 -7.09
N GLY A 137 -7.74 -8.28 -6.72
CA GLY A 137 -8.73 -9.34 -6.72
C GLY A 137 -8.68 -10.19 -5.45
N TYR A 138 -9.85 -10.66 -5.02
CA TYR A 138 -10.03 -11.51 -3.86
C TYR A 138 -10.71 -12.83 -4.23
N GLY A 139 -10.18 -13.98 -3.80
CA GLY A 139 -10.71 -15.31 -4.15
C GLY A 139 -10.70 -15.54 -5.66
N THR A 140 -11.84 -15.92 -6.27
CA THR A 140 -11.95 -16.01 -7.75
C THR A 140 -11.72 -14.67 -8.44
N GLY A 141 -11.93 -13.55 -7.76
CA GLY A 141 -11.54 -12.23 -8.22
C GLY A 141 -10.02 -12.08 -8.36
N ALA A 142 -9.23 -12.76 -7.54
CA ALA A 142 -7.77 -12.80 -7.67
C ALA A 142 -7.33 -13.45 -8.98
N THR A 143 -8.04 -14.50 -9.39
CA THR A 143 -7.82 -15.17 -10.69
C THR A 143 -8.25 -14.29 -11.85
N LEU A 144 -9.35 -13.55 -11.72
CA LEU A 144 -9.80 -12.57 -12.73
C LEU A 144 -8.80 -11.41 -12.88
N ALA A 145 -8.26 -10.90 -11.78
CA ALA A 145 -7.23 -9.86 -11.80
C ALA A 145 -5.95 -10.34 -12.52
N TYR A 146 -5.52 -11.58 -12.24
CA TYR A 146 -4.41 -12.17 -12.98
C TYR A 146 -4.74 -12.37 -14.46
N ALA A 147 -5.94 -12.90 -14.82
CA ALA A 147 -6.35 -13.08 -16.19
C ALA A 147 -6.34 -11.75 -16.96
N ALA A 148 -6.85 -10.67 -16.36
CA ALA A 148 -6.80 -9.33 -16.92
C ALA A 148 -5.34 -8.85 -17.13
N ALA A 149 -4.48 -9.02 -16.12
CA ALA A 149 -3.07 -8.67 -16.22
C ALA A 149 -2.35 -9.46 -17.31
N ALA A 150 -2.65 -10.76 -17.42
CA ALA A 150 -2.04 -11.65 -18.41
C ALA A 150 -2.57 -11.44 -19.84
N GLN A 151 -3.76 -10.89 -20.02
CA GLN A 151 -4.30 -10.50 -21.33
C GLN A 151 -3.89 -9.08 -21.75
N ALA A 152 -3.41 -8.25 -20.81
CA ALA A 152 -3.16 -6.84 -21.07
C ALA A 152 -1.84 -6.61 -21.83
N PRO A 153 -1.82 -5.66 -22.79
CA PRO A 153 -0.58 -5.03 -23.25
C PRO A 153 0.12 -4.27 -22.12
N ALA A 154 1.42 -4.07 -22.24
CA ALA A 154 2.19 -3.24 -21.32
C ALA A 154 1.60 -1.82 -21.20
N GLY A 155 1.59 -1.27 -19.98
CA GLY A 155 1.04 0.06 -19.71
C GLY A 155 -0.49 0.14 -19.55
N THR A 156 -1.24 -0.96 -19.76
CA THR A 156 -2.70 -0.97 -19.53
C THR A 156 -3.05 -0.88 -18.05
N PHE A 157 -2.34 -1.63 -17.23
CA PHE A 157 -2.45 -1.60 -15.77
C PHE A 157 -1.07 -1.38 -15.16
N ALA A 158 -1.07 -0.72 -14.04
CA ALA A 158 0.13 -0.39 -13.30
C ALA A 158 0.73 -1.59 -12.58
N SER A 159 -0.14 -2.40 -12.00
CA SER A 159 0.20 -3.56 -11.19
C SER A 159 -1.02 -4.44 -10.97
N ALA A 160 -0.78 -5.63 -10.42
CA ALA A 160 -1.86 -6.50 -9.95
C ALA A 160 -1.55 -7.05 -8.55
N THR A 161 -2.61 -7.17 -7.73
CA THR A 161 -2.57 -7.85 -6.43
C THR A 161 -3.64 -8.92 -6.39
N SER A 162 -3.26 -10.12 -6.03
CA SER A 162 -4.14 -11.27 -5.90
C SER A 162 -4.17 -11.78 -4.45
N ILE A 163 -5.35 -11.78 -3.84
CA ILE A 163 -5.58 -12.22 -2.46
C ILE A 163 -6.30 -13.57 -2.53
N GLY A 164 -5.62 -14.68 -2.15
CA GLY A 164 -6.18 -16.03 -2.25
C GLY A 164 -6.29 -16.54 -3.70
N PHE A 165 -5.20 -16.46 -4.46
CA PHE A 165 -5.16 -16.84 -5.87
C PHE A 165 -5.27 -18.35 -6.10
N CYS A 166 -6.13 -18.74 -7.06
CA CYS A 166 -6.15 -20.06 -7.69
C CYS A 166 -5.88 -19.91 -9.19
N ALA A 167 -5.20 -20.88 -9.80
CA ALA A 167 -5.03 -20.88 -11.25
C ALA A 167 -6.33 -21.23 -12.00
N HIS A 168 -7.28 -21.87 -11.33
CA HIS A 168 -8.58 -22.27 -11.87
C HIS A 168 -9.60 -21.13 -11.81
N LEU A 169 -10.25 -20.84 -12.95
CA LEU A 169 -11.37 -19.91 -13.05
C LEU A 169 -12.63 -20.67 -13.44
N PRO A 170 -13.70 -20.68 -12.62
CA PRO A 170 -14.92 -21.45 -12.85
C PRO A 170 -15.83 -20.74 -13.88
N VAL A 171 -15.42 -20.70 -15.14
CA VAL A 171 -16.16 -20.09 -16.23
C VAL A 171 -16.08 -20.97 -17.49
N ASP A 172 -17.24 -21.22 -18.11
CA ASP A 172 -17.32 -22.02 -19.34
C ASP A 172 -16.94 -21.23 -20.61
N ALA A 173 -16.75 -19.92 -20.48
CA ALA A 173 -16.36 -19.07 -21.60
C ALA A 173 -14.85 -19.20 -21.89
N ALA A 174 -14.50 -19.38 -23.15
CA ALA A 174 -13.10 -19.32 -23.57
C ALA A 174 -12.53 -17.91 -23.30
N LEU A 175 -11.34 -17.84 -22.71
CA LEU A 175 -10.60 -16.59 -22.58
C LEU A 175 -9.80 -16.33 -23.86
N CYS A 176 -9.73 -15.07 -24.31
CA CYS A 176 -8.90 -14.72 -25.44
C CYS A 176 -7.42 -14.91 -25.11
N GLU A 177 -6.68 -15.62 -25.93
CA GLU A 177 -5.22 -15.75 -25.84
C GLU A 177 -4.53 -14.46 -26.32
N ALA A 178 -4.94 -13.32 -25.75
CA ALA A 178 -4.36 -12.02 -26.07
C ALA A 178 -3.11 -11.77 -25.23
N ALA A 179 -2.15 -11.06 -25.80
CA ALA A 179 -0.94 -10.57 -25.11
C ALA A 179 -0.12 -11.62 -24.32
N GLY A 180 -0.38 -12.91 -24.52
CA GLY A 180 0.40 -13.99 -23.89
C GLY A 180 -0.33 -14.78 -22.79
N LEU A 181 -1.60 -14.46 -22.48
CA LEU A 181 -2.42 -15.35 -21.66
C LEU A 181 -2.56 -16.71 -22.35
N ARG A 182 -2.35 -17.78 -21.59
CA ARG A 182 -2.66 -19.15 -22.02
C ARG A 182 -3.56 -19.79 -20.98
N SER A 183 -4.54 -20.55 -21.47
CA SER A 183 -5.48 -21.30 -20.63
C SER A 183 -5.80 -22.64 -21.25
N SER A 184 -6.19 -23.59 -20.43
CA SER A 184 -6.71 -24.89 -20.86
C SER A 184 -8.11 -25.11 -20.32
N ALA A 185 -9.01 -25.61 -21.18
CA ALA A 185 -10.37 -25.95 -20.76
C ALA A 185 -10.36 -27.12 -19.77
N GLN A 186 -11.17 -27.00 -18.73
CA GLN A 186 -11.45 -28.01 -17.73
C GLN A 186 -12.94 -28.36 -17.72
N ALA A 187 -13.32 -29.42 -17.04
CA ALA A 187 -14.73 -29.83 -16.98
C ALA A 187 -15.65 -28.79 -16.30
N ASP A 188 -15.09 -27.95 -15.44
CA ASP A 188 -15.81 -26.97 -14.61
C ASP A 188 -15.26 -25.53 -14.76
N GLY A 189 -14.49 -25.28 -15.83
CA GLY A 189 -13.93 -23.96 -16.07
C GLY A 189 -12.68 -23.96 -16.95
N VAL A 190 -11.76 -23.04 -16.66
CA VAL A 190 -10.47 -22.93 -17.34
C VAL A 190 -9.32 -22.88 -16.34
N GLU A 191 -8.22 -23.55 -16.66
CA GLU A 191 -6.98 -23.48 -15.90
C GLU A 191 -6.03 -22.50 -16.58
N LEU A 192 -5.54 -21.50 -15.85
CA LEU A 192 -4.62 -20.49 -16.35
C LEU A 192 -3.17 -20.97 -16.25
N SER A 193 -2.34 -20.60 -17.21
CA SER A 193 -0.90 -20.85 -17.18
C SER A 193 -0.12 -19.60 -16.77
N PRO A 194 1.07 -19.74 -16.16
CA PRO A 194 1.94 -18.61 -15.86
C PRO A 194 2.38 -17.89 -17.13
N ARG A 195 2.23 -16.55 -17.16
CA ARG A 195 2.79 -15.69 -18.21
C ARG A 195 4.16 -15.19 -17.76
N MET A 196 5.24 -15.80 -18.27
CA MET A 196 6.63 -15.52 -17.86
C MET A 196 7.07 -14.07 -18.10
N ASP A 197 6.53 -13.42 -19.12
CA ASP A 197 6.78 -12.02 -19.50
C ASP A 197 5.64 -11.09 -19.06
N LEU A 198 5.03 -11.35 -17.91
CA LEU A 198 3.95 -10.49 -17.37
C LEU A 198 4.44 -9.03 -17.30
N PRO A 199 3.74 -8.08 -17.98
CA PRO A 199 4.30 -6.76 -18.26
C PRO A 199 4.18 -5.76 -17.09
N MET A 200 3.87 -6.24 -15.90
CA MET A 200 3.70 -5.43 -14.69
C MET A 200 4.07 -6.22 -13.44
N PRO A 201 4.38 -5.56 -12.32
CA PRO A 201 4.53 -6.22 -11.03
C PRO A 201 3.24 -6.91 -10.60
N TRP A 202 3.35 -8.11 -10.04
CA TRP A 202 2.25 -8.88 -9.51
C TRP A 202 2.58 -9.40 -8.11
N ILE A 203 1.74 -9.07 -7.11
CA ILE A 203 1.89 -9.57 -5.74
C ILE A 203 0.76 -10.54 -5.44
N LEU A 204 1.12 -11.70 -4.87
CA LEU A 204 0.18 -12.68 -4.36
C LEU A 204 0.24 -12.68 -2.83
N LEU A 205 -0.88 -12.38 -2.17
CA LEU A 205 -1.07 -12.64 -0.76
C LEU A 205 -1.78 -13.98 -0.63
N HIS A 206 -1.16 -14.96 0.05
CA HIS A 206 -1.68 -16.32 0.08
C HIS A 206 -1.51 -16.98 1.46
N GLY A 207 -2.61 -17.51 1.99
CA GLY A 207 -2.64 -18.16 3.29
C GLY A 207 -1.92 -19.52 3.30
N THR A 208 -1.20 -19.83 4.37
CA THR A 208 -0.56 -21.14 4.51
C THR A 208 -1.56 -22.26 4.75
N ASP A 209 -2.72 -21.95 5.32
CA ASP A 209 -3.78 -22.90 5.69
C ASP A 209 -4.92 -22.91 4.65
N ASP A 210 -4.65 -22.40 3.45
CA ASP A 210 -5.57 -22.44 2.33
C ASP A 210 -5.74 -23.88 1.82
N ALA A 211 -6.89 -24.47 2.16
CA ALA A 211 -7.25 -25.83 1.77
C ALA A 211 -7.92 -25.91 0.39
N VAL A 212 -8.31 -24.77 -0.20
CA VAL A 212 -8.94 -24.69 -1.53
C VAL A 212 -7.88 -24.58 -2.60
N CYS A 213 -6.96 -23.65 -2.44
CA CYS A 213 -5.85 -23.40 -3.34
C CYS A 213 -4.54 -23.49 -2.57
N SER A 214 -3.82 -24.60 -2.71
CA SER A 214 -2.66 -24.84 -1.86
C SER A 214 -1.55 -23.81 -2.07
N ILE A 215 -0.91 -23.40 -0.97
CA ILE A 215 0.27 -22.52 -1.01
C ILE A 215 1.39 -23.06 -1.91
N ALA A 216 1.52 -24.38 -2.02
CA ALA A 216 2.49 -25.01 -2.91
C ALA A 216 2.18 -24.73 -4.39
N ALA A 217 0.90 -24.79 -4.79
CA ALA A 217 0.46 -24.46 -6.15
C ALA A 217 0.67 -22.97 -6.44
N ALA A 218 0.28 -22.09 -5.52
CA ALA A 218 0.49 -20.65 -5.65
C ALA A 218 1.98 -20.29 -5.78
N ARG A 219 2.84 -20.91 -4.96
CA ARG A 219 4.30 -20.73 -5.03
C ARG A 219 4.89 -21.22 -6.35
N SER A 220 4.46 -22.39 -6.84
CA SER A 220 4.92 -22.91 -8.13
C SER A 220 4.50 -22.00 -9.29
N PHE A 221 3.27 -21.49 -9.25
CA PHE A 221 2.75 -20.60 -10.28
C PHE A 221 3.48 -19.25 -10.27
N ALA A 222 3.61 -18.61 -9.13
CA ALA A 222 4.30 -17.34 -8.98
C ALA A 222 5.80 -17.46 -9.30
N GLY A 223 6.45 -18.55 -8.88
CA GLY A 223 7.87 -18.80 -9.16
C GLY A 223 8.24 -18.94 -10.62
N ALA A 224 7.26 -19.17 -11.50
CA ALA A 224 7.46 -19.18 -12.95
C ALA A 224 7.42 -17.76 -13.58
N ILE A 225 7.05 -16.73 -12.82
CA ILE A 225 6.85 -15.37 -13.32
C ILE A 225 7.84 -14.42 -12.63
N PRO A 226 8.88 -13.91 -13.34
CA PRO A 226 9.92 -13.08 -12.72
C PRO A 226 9.42 -11.78 -12.05
N SER A 227 8.31 -11.21 -12.55
CA SER A 227 7.68 -10.00 -11.97
C SER A 227 6.70 -10.30 -10.83
N ALA A 228 6.50 -11.59 -10.47
CA ALA A 228 5.61 -12.00 -9.39
C ALA A 228 6.35 -12.09 -8.05
N LYS A 229 5.66 -11.71 -6.98
CA LYS A 229 6.11 -11.91 -5.60
C LYS A 229 5.00 -12.56 -4.78
N LEU A 230 5.37 -13.62 -4.04
CA LEU A 230 4.46 -14.31 -3.13
C LEU A 230 4.70 -13.85 -1.70
N VAL A 231 3.66 -13.29 -1.09
CA VAL A 231 3.59 -13.01 0.35
C VAL A 231 2.80 -14.12 1.01
N THR A 232 3.44 -14.89 1.88
CA THR A 232 2.80 -15.98 2.61
C THR A 232 2.22 -15.47 3.92
N MET A 233 0.97 -15.83 4.22
CA MET A 233 0.22 -15.43 5.40
C MET A 233 0.10 -16.63 6.35
N PRO A 234 0.90 -16.73 7.41
CA PRO A 234 0.85 -17.85 8.35
C PRO A 234 -0.52 -17.99 9.03
N GLY A 235 -1.10 -19.20 9.03
CA GLY A 235 -2.37 -19.49 9.68
C GLY A 235 -3.63 -18.97 8.95
N ILE A 236 -3.47 -18.24 7.86
CA ILE A 236 -4.60 -17.71 7.10
C ILE A 236 -5.15 -18.79 6.14
N SER A 237 -6.48 -18.97 6.18
CA SER A 237 -7.22 -19.88 5.30
C SER A 237 -7.64 -19.17 4.00
N HIS A 238 -8.28 -19.91 3.07
CA HIS A 238 -8.77 -19.36 1.79
C HIS A 238 -9.71 -18.15 1.93
N ARG A 239 -10.47 -18.07 3.02
CA ARG A 239 -11.41 -16.97 3.28
C ARG A 239 -10.78 -15.76 3.95
N PHE A 240 -9.50 -15.79 4.23
CA PHE A 240 -8.72 -14.71 4.85
C PHE A 240 -9.27 -14.19 6.19
N GLY A 241 -10.27 -14.82 6.81
CA GLY A 241 -10.77 -14.49 8.14
C GLY A 241 -11.10 -13.01 8.34
N GLU A 242 -10.63 -12.44 9.46
CA GLU A 242 -10.78 -11.02 9.77
C GLU A 242 -9.64 -10.21 9.15
N LEU A 243 -9.96 -9.05 8.57
CA LEU A 243 -9.00 -8.20 7.87
C LEU A 243 -7.81 -7.80 8.77
N GLY A 244 -8.04 -7.55 10.06
CA GLY A 244 -6.99 -7.16 11.01
C GLY A 244 -5.82 -8.15 11.13
N GLU A 245 -6.01 -9.42 10.75
CA GLU A 245 -4.95 -10.43 10.80
C GLU A 245 -3.92 -10.30 9.66
N TRP A 246 -4.25 -9.59 8.58
CA TRP A 246 -3.42 -9.47 7.37
C TRP A 246 -3.43 -8.08 6.75
N LEU A 247 -4.03 -7.09 7.43
CA LEU A 247 -4.18 -5.73 6.94
C LEU A 247 -2.82 -5.07 6.65
N ASP A 248 -1.86 -5.23 7.53
CA ASP A 248 -0.53 -4.62 7.38
C ASP A 248 0.17 -5.14 6.14
N GLN A 249 0.19 -6.45 5.93
CA GLN A 249 0.79 -7.07 4.74
C GLN A 249 0.07 -6.64 3.46
N PHE A 250 -1.26 -6.49 3.52
CA PHE A 250 -2.02 -5.97 2.38
C PHE A 250 -1.73 -4.50 2.11
N ARG A 251 -1.67 -3.66 3.17
CA ARG A 251 -1.30 -2.25 3.08
C ARG A 251 0.06 -2.11 2.40
N ASP A 252 1.04 -2.82 2.89
CA ASP A 252 2.40 -2.81 2.35
C ASP A 252 2.42 -3.24 0.88
N ALA A 253 1.76 -4.35 0.53
CA ALA A 253 1.65 -4.79 -0.85
C ALA A 253 1.00 -3.74 -1.75
N TYR A 254 -0.08 -3.12 -1.29
CA TYR A 254 -0.79 -2.07 -2.03
C TYR A 254 0.09 -0.84 -2.22
N LEU A 255 0.66 -0.28 -1.15
CA LEU A 255 1.46 0.94 -1.21
C LEU A 255 2.69 0.77 -2.10
N LYS A 256 3.33 -0.39 -2.08
CA LYS A 256 4.46 -0.73 -2.97
C LYS A 256 4.10 -0.73 -4.45
N LEU A 257 2.90 -1.12 -4.79
CA LEU A 257 2.43 -1.15 -6.17
C LEU A 257 1.80 0.18 -6.61
N ALA A 258 1.16 0.92 -5.70
CA ALA A 258 0.51 2.19 -6.00
C ALA A 258 1.49 3.24 -6.53
N THR A 259 2.72 3.21 -6.03
CA THR A 259 3.77 4.17 -6.36
C THR A 259 4.53 3.87 -7.64
N ALA A 260 4.39 2.66 -8.19
CA ALA A 260 5.01 2.31 -9.48
C ALA A 260 4.40 3.07 -10.69
N THR A 261 3.37 3.89 -10.49
CA THR A 261 2.48 4.36 -11.56
C THR A 261 2.29 5.86 -11.69
N THR A 262 2.96 6.66 -10.88
CA THR A 262 3.00 8.09 -11.18
C THR A 262 3.97 8.28 -12.35
N GLU A 263 3.46 8.51 -13.56
CA GLU A 263 4.30 9.04 -14.65
C GLU A 263 4.85 10.40 -14.19
N ALA A 264 6.09 10.37 -13.73
CA ALA A 264 6.84 11.59 -13.53
C ALA A 264 7.01 12.28 -14.90
N ALA A 265 6.98 13.61 -14.90
CA ALA A 265 7.46 14.39 -16.04
C ALA A 265 8.85 13.85 -16.49
N PRO A 266 9.21 13.92 -17.78
CA PRO A 266 10.51 13.45 -18.22
C PRO A 266 11.60 14.14 -17.42
N LEU A 267 12.43 13.33 -16.72
CA LEU A 267 13.55 13.81 -15.91
C LEU A 267 14.66 14.30 -16.81
N PRO A 268 15.51 15.19 -16.31
CA PRO A 268 16.74 15.62 -16.98
C PRO A 268 17.66 14.44 -17.37
N ASP A 269 18.38 14.56 -18.48
CA ASP A 269 19.16 13.46 -19.08
C ASP A 269 20.21 12.84 -18.15
N ASP A 270 20.75 13.61 -17.20
CA ASP A 270 21.78 13.18 -16.26
C ASP A 270 21.28 12.41 -15.03
N VAL A 271 19.96 12.40 -14.78
CA VAL A 271 19.30 11.68 -13.67
C VAL A 271 18.08 10.89 -14.12
N ASN A 272 17.83 10.77 -15.42
CA ASN A 272 16.64 10.14 -15.98
C ASN A 272 16.56 8.61 -15.80
N ASP A 273 17.68 7.99 -15.45
CA ASP A 273 17.81 6.57 -15.11
C ASP A 273 17.39 6.28 -13.65
N LEU A 274 17.22 7.33 -12.83
CA LEU A 274 16.84 7.20 -11.43
C LEU A 274 15.31 7.34 -11.26
N PRO A 275 14.67 6.55 -10.36
CA PRO A 275 13.25 6.63 -10.13
C PRO A 275 12.89 7.81 -9.22
N LEU A 276 13.04 9.03 -9.75
CA LEU A 276 12.80 10.27 -9.02
C LEU A 276 11.37 10.80 -9.23
N VAL A 277 10.89 11.54 -8.24
CA VAL A 277 9.66 12.34 -8.28
C VAL A 277 9.99 13.76 -7.85
N GLU A 278 9.69 14.73 -8.71
CA GLU A 278 9.85 16.15 -8.42
C GLU A 278 8.59 16.75 -7.82
N VAL A 279 8.73 17.47 -6.71
CA VAL A 279 7.66 18.25 -6.08
C VAL A 279 8.14 19.70 -5.95
N PRO A 280 7.82 20.56 -6.94
CA PRO A 280 8.20 21.96 -6.92
C PRO A 280 7.61 22.69 -5.72
N ALA A 281 8.32 23.68 -5.19
CA ALA A 281 7.77 24.56 -4.15
C ALA A 281 6.53 25.28 -4.66
N THR A 282 5.48 25.31 -3.86
CA THR A 282 4.21 25.99 -4.19
C THR A 282 4.12 27.39 -3.58
N ALA A 283 4.99 27.71 -2.62
CA ALA A 283 5.09 29.05 -1.99
C ALA A 283 6.54 29.29 -1.54
N GLY A 284 6.93 30.55 -1.44
CA GLY A 284 8.26 30.94 -0.98
C GLY A 284 9.40 30.60 -1.94
N ASP A 285 10.63 30.89 -1.51
CA ASP A 285 11.87 30.55 -2.25
C ASP A 285 12.96 30.25 -1.22
N SER A 286 12.95 29.06 -0.66
CA SER A 286 13.99 28.58 0.24
C SER A 286 15.29 28.35 -0.54
N ARG A 287 16.44 28.68 0.07
CA ARG A 287 17.75 28.25 -0.46
C ARG A 287 18.03 26.75 -0.28
N ARG A 288 17.10 26.01 0.30
CA ARG A 288 17.22 24.59 0.59
C ARG A 288 16.40 23.75 -0.37
N LEU A 289 16.92 22.59 -0.69
CA LEU A 289 16.27 21.50 -1.40
C LEU A 289 16.05 20.36 -0.40
N ALA A 290 14.90 19.73 -0.41
CA ALA A 290 14.72 18.47 0.29
C ALA A 290 14.96 17.29 -0.68
N ILE A 291 15.77 16.31 -0.26
CA ILE A 291 15.88 15.02 -0.94
C ILE A 291 15.33 13.97 0.00
N LEU A 292 14.29 13.28 -0.44
CA LEU A 292 13.56 12.29 0.35
C LEU A 292 13.80 10.90 -0.23
N LEU A 293 14.35 9.98 0.56
CA LEU A 293 14.35 8.55 0.30
C LEU A 293 13.08 7.98 0.91
N THR A 294 12.20 7.43 0.07
CA THR A 294 10.88 6.95 0.53
C THR A 294 11.00 5.72 1.41
N GLY A 295 9.90 5.33 2.04
CA GLY A 295 9.80 4.00 2.64
C GLY A 295 9.88 2.90 1.59
N ASP A 296 9.93 1.66 2.01
CA ASP A 296 9.91 0.47 1.15
C ASP A 296 8.59 0.33 0.35
N GLY A 297 7.54 1.07 0.74
CA GLY A 297 6.32 1.30 -0.02
C GLY A 297 6.49 2.19 -1.25
N GLY A 298 7.65 2.84 -1.45
CA GLY A 298 7.89 3.79 -2.53
C GLY A 298 7.18 5.13 -2.30
N TRP A 299 6.90 5.87 -3.39
CA TRP A 299 6.28 7.20 -3.33
C TRP A 299 4.78 7.11 -2.98
N ALA A 300 4.42 7.09 -1.71
CA ALA A 300 3.05 6.91 -1.23
C ALA A 300 2.76 7.73 0.04
N GLY A 301 1.50 7.76 0.44
CA GLY A 301 0.95 8.23 1.70
C GLY A 301 1.79 9.27 2.44
N LEU A 302 2.55 8.81 3.41
CA LEU A 302 3.37 9.67 4.27
C LEU A 302 4.46 10.42 3.51
N ASP A 303 5.17 9.76 2.58
CA ASP A 303 6.23 10.40 1.77
C ASP A 303 5.69 11.58 0.98
N ARG A 304 4.52 11.42 0.37
CA ARG A 304 3.84 12.45 -0.39
C ARG A 304 3.37 13.58 0.51
N GLY A 305 2.69 13.24 1.62
CA GLY A 305 2.22 14.26 2.56
C GLY A 305 3.34 15.11 3.15
N VAL A 306 4.48 14.49 3.50
CA VAL A 306 5.68 15.21 3.95
C VAL A 306 6.19 16.13 2.85
N SER A 307 6.26 15.65 1.60
CA SER A 307 6.74 16.44 0.47
C SER A 307 5.83 17.62 0.13
N ASP A 308 4.52 17.41 0.13
CA ASP A 308 3.52 18.47 -0.14
C ASP A 308 3.60 19.59 0.91
N HIS A 309 3.76 19.25 2.19
CA HIS A 309 3.91 20.23 3.26
C HIS A 309 5.23 21.00 3.19
N LEU A 310 6.35 20.32 2.83
CA LEU A 310 7.63 20.99 2.59
C LEU A 310 7.57 21.93 1.40
N ALA A 311 6.94 21.51 0.28
CA ALA A 311 6.73 22.33 -0.90
C ALA A 311 5.88 23.57 -0.58
N ALA A 312 4.83 23.42 0.25
CA ALA A 312 4.03 24.52 0.74
C ALA A 312 4.80 25.48 1.66
N ALA A 313 5.83 24.97 2.36
CA ALA A 313 6.76 25.79 3.17
C ALA A 313 7.90 26.42 2.35
N GLY A 314 7.91 26.26 1.01
CA GLY A 314 8.88 26.84 0.11
C GLY A 314 10.15 26.01 -0.11
N ILE A 315 10.19 24.77 0.37
CA ILE A 315 11.29 23.84 0.16
C ILE A 315 10.87 22.82 -0.92
N PRO A 316 11.36 22.91 -2.15
CA PRO A 316 11.07 21.92 -3.18
C PRO A 316 11.67 20.57 -2.78
N VAL A 317 11.03 19.49 -3.22
CA VAL A 317 11.43 18.12 -2.86
C VAL A 317 11.75 17.30 -4.11
N VAL A 318 12.83 16.53 -4.05
CA VAL A 318 13.11 15.44 -4.98
C VAL A 318 13.07 14.14 -4.19
N ALA A 319 12.13 13.26 -4.51
CA ALA A 319 11.99 11.97 -3.84
C ALA A 319 12.57 10.85 -4.71
N LEU A 320 13.43 10.02 -4.11
CA LEU A 320 13.91 8.77 -4.69
C LEU A 320 12.98 7.64 -4.22
N SER A 321 12.27 7.01 -5.16
CA SER A 321 11.44 5.85 -4.86
C SER A 321 12.31 4.64 -4.52
N THR A 322 12.48 4.35 -3.25
CA THR A 322 13.31 3.23 -2.77
C THR A 322 12.79 1.89 -3.27
N LEU A 323 11.48 1.70 -3.33
CA LEU A 323 10.87 0.49 -3.89
C LEU A 323 11.39 0.17 -5.30
N ARG A 324 11.44 1.16 -6.17
CA ARG A 324 11.92 0.98 -7.54
C ARG A 324 13.43 0.85 -7.60
N TYR A 325 14.13 1.62 -6.78
CA TYR A 325 15.59 1.70 -6.79
C TYR A 325 16.24 0.45 -6.18
N PHE A 326 15.75 -0.01 -5.03
CA PHE A 326 16.25 -1.18 -4.30
C PHE A 326 15.50 -2.49 -4.64
N TRP A 327 14.76 -2.50 -5.74
CA TRP A 327 14.14 -3.72 -6.27
C TRP A 327 15.20 -4.78 -6.65
N LYS A 328 16.41 -4.33 -6.90
CA LYS A 328 17.61 -5.14 -7.06
C LYS A 328 18.62 -4.71 -6.01
N ALA A 329 19.44 -5.67 -5.57
CA ALA A 329 20.51 -5.39 -4.63
C ALA A 329 21.37 -4.22 -5.09
N GLN A 330 21.58 -3.26 -4.20
CA GLN A 330 22.45 -2.10 -4.39
C GLN A 330 23.65 -2.20 -3.43
N LYS A 331 24.70 -1.41 -3.70
CA LYS A 331 25.79 -1.23 -2.75
C LYS A 331 25.72 0.19 -2.16
N PRO A 332 26.04 0.38 -0.88
CA PRO A 332 26.04 1.72 -0.26
C PRO A 332 26.77 2.77 -1.09
N ALA A 333 27.94 2.43 -1.63
CA ALA A 333 28.75 3.34 -2.44
C ALA A 333 28.09 3.73 -3.78
N ASP A 334 27.35 2.81 -4.41
CA ASP A 334 26.62 3.10 -5.66
C ASP A 334 25.45 4.04 -5.36
N VAL A 335 24.72 3.81 -4.24
CA VAL A 335 23.64 4.70 -3.77
C VAL A 335 24.18 6.08 -3.40
N ALA A 336 25.34 6.15 -2.74
CA ALA A 336 25.99 7.42 -2.43
C ALA A 336 26.38 8.18 -3.69
N HIS A 337 26.88 7.48 -4.72
CA HIS A 337 27.17 8.09 -6.02
C HIS A 337 25.93 8.66 -6.68
N ASP A 338 24.83 7.91 -6.69
CA ASP A 338 23.56 8.39 -7.26
C ASP A 338 22.96 9.55 -6.45
N LEU A 339 23.07 9.52 -5.11
CA LEU A 339 22.67 10.67 -4.28
C LEU A 339 23.50 11.93 -4.62
N GLN A 340 24.80 11.80 -4.87
CA GLN A 340 25.65 12.92 -5.33
C GLN A 340 25.18 13.47 -6.68
N ARG A 341 24.84 12.60 -7.65
CA ARG A 341 24.24 13.01 -8.95
C ARG A 341 22.97 13.81 -8.76
N ILE A 342 22.06 13.35 -7.89
CA ILE A 342 20.83 14.05 -7.56
C ILE A 342 21.14 15.42 -6.94
N MET A 343 22.07 15.48 -5.97
CA MET A 343 22.47 16.74 -5.32
C MET A 343 23.06 17.73 -6.35
N ASP A 344 24.01 17.30 -7.17
CA ASP A 344 24.68 18.17 -8.16
C ASP A 344 23.69 18.73 -9.17
N HIS A 345 22.79 17.88 -9.67
CA HIS A 345 21.77 18.30 -10.63
C HIS A 345 20.82 19.33 -10.01
N TYR A 346 20.13 18.97 -8.93
CA TYR A 346 19.03 19.78 -8.42
C TYR A 346 19.47 21.02 -7.63
N LEU A 347 20.63 20.99 -6.97
CA LEU A 347 21.22 22.21 -6.38
C LEU A 347 21.51 23.24 -7.47
N THR A 348 21.99 22.80 -8.63
CA THR A 348 22.27 23.68 -9.77
C THR A 348 20.97 24.13 -10.45
N ALA A 349 20.13 23.18 -10.87
CA ALA A 349 18.93 23.46 -11.67
C ALA A 349 17.91 24.32 -10.94
N TRP A 350 17.78 24.12 -9.62
CA TRP A 350 16.80 24.85 -8.79
C TRP A 350 17.44 25.98 -7.97
N HIS A 351 18.74 26.30 -8.21
CA HIS A 351 19.50 27.38 -7.55
C HIS A 351 19.42 27.28 -6.02
N LYS A 352 19.73 26.09 -5.49
CA LYS A 352 19.75 25.81 -4.05
C LYS A 352 21.19 25.61 -3.57
N ASP A 353 21.40 25.84 -2.26
CA ASP A 353 22.75 25.79 -1.67
C ASP A 353 22.93 24.60 -0.70
N GLN A 354 21.85 24.16 -0.09
CA GLN A 354 21.86 23.17 0.97
C GLN A 354 20.75 22.12 0.76
N VAL A 355 21.03 20.93 1.26
CA VAL A 355 20.09 19.79 1.21
C VAL A 355 19.56 19.47 2.60
N VAL A 356 18.26 19.31 2.71
CA VAL A 356 17.56 18.67 3.82
C VAL A 356 17.35 17.22 3.41
N LEU A 357 18.17 16.30 3.92
CA LEU A 357 17.97 14.87 3.67
C LEU A 357 16.85 14.35 4.57
N ILE A 358 15.99 13.54 4.00
CA ILE A 358 14.87 12.90 4.72
C ILE A 358 14.85 11.43 4.29
N GLY A 359 14.75 10.53 5.24
CA GLY A 359 14.47 9.12 4.98
C GLY A 359 13.27 8.70 5.82
N TYR A 360 12.38 7.91 5.23
CA TYR A 360 11.29 7.29 5.93
C TYR A 360 11.41 5.77 5.86
N SER A 361 11.25 5.08 7.01
CA SER A 361 11.30 3.62 7.09
C SER A 361 12.58 3.09 6.43
N PHE A 362 12.50 2.24 5.42
CA PHE A 362 13.65 1.74 4.67
C PHE A 362 14.58 2.87 4.16
N GLY A 363 14.01 4.00 3.72
CA GLY A 363 14.80 5.18 3.34
C GLY A 363 15.58 5.77 4.52
N ALA A 364 15.02 5.74 5.74
CA ALA A 364 15.73 6.16 6.95
C ALA A 364 16.87 5.19 7.29
N ASP A 365 16.66 3.89 7.07
CA ASP A 365 17.59 2.83 7.42
C ASP A 365 18.87 2.85 6.56
N VAL A 366 18.73 3.16 5.26
CA VAL A 366 19.87 3.17 4.34
C VAL A 366 20.66 4.48 4.38
N LEU A 367 20.02 5.60 4.75
CA LEU A 367 20.66 6.92 4.74
C LEU A 367 21.96 7.00 5.57
N PRO A 368 22.08 6.44 6.79
CA PRO A 368 23.33 6.49 7.55
C PRO A 368 24.53 5.88 6.83
N PHE A 369 24.33 4.79 6.08
CA PHE A 369 25.37 4.17 5.26
C PHE A 369 25.72 5.04 4.05
N VAL A 370 24.71 5.55 3.36
CA VAL A 370 24.84 6.34 2.16
C VAL A 370 25.60 7.65 2.45
N VAL A 371 25.22 8.35 3.53
CA VAL A 371 25.87 9.61 3.93
C VAL A 371 27.30 9.38 4.41
N ALA A 372 27.59 8.21 5.03
CA ALA A 372 28.95 7.84 5.39
C ALA A 372 29.90 7.71 4.17
N ASP A 373 29.35 7.30 3.01
CA ASP A 373 30.10 7.09 1.77
C ASP A 373 30.10 8.32 0.84
N LEU A 374 29.40 9.42 1.18
CA LEU A 374 29.43 10.67 0.43
C LEU A 374 30.81 11.32 0.49
N SER A 375 31.20 12.05 -0.59
CA SER A 375 32.36 12.91 -0.56
C SER A 375 32.23 14.01 0.51
N PRO A 376 33.35 14.50 1.06
CA PRO A 376 33.31 15.60 2.04
C PRO A 376 32.55 16.84 1.52
N GLU A 377 32.72 17.18 0.26
CA GLU A 377 32.05 18.33 -0.37
C GLU A 377 30.53 18.19 -0.35
N HIS A 378 29.99 17.02 -0.73
CA HIS A 378 28.55 16.77 -0.71
C HIS A 378 28.02 16.71 0.73
N ARG A 379 28.79 16.14 1.65
CA ARG A 379 28.40 16.08 3.06
C ARG A 379 28.27 17.48 3.69
N GLU A 380 29.13 18.41 3.34
CA GLU A 380 29.07 19.82 3.78
C GLU A 380 27.83 20.56 3.25
N ARG A 381 27.22 20.09 2.17
CA ARG A 381 25.95 20.63 1.64
C ARG A 381 24.72 20.17 2.43
N ILE A 382 24.85 19.16 3.30
CA ILE A 382 23.73 18.65 4.10
C ILE A 382 23.47 19.59 5.27
N ALA A 383 22.35 20.29 5.24
CA ALA A 383 21.89 21.12 6.35
C ALA A 383 21.47 20.26 7.55
N THR A 384 20.63 19.23 7.28
CA THR A 384 20.16 18.27 8.27
C THR A 384 19.86 16.92 7.60
N MET A 385 20.02 15.85 8.36
CA MET A 385 19.50 14.52 8.04
C MET A 385 18.35 14.20 8.99
N ASN A 386 17.20 13.81 8.45
CA ASN A 386 15.96 13.57 9.19
C ASN A 386 15.52 12.12 8.93
N LEU A 387 15.51 11.32 9.98
CA LEU A 387 15.22 9.88 9.93
C LEU A 387 13.87 9.63 10.61
N LEU A 388 12.90 9.12 9.86
CA LEU A 388 11.53 8.88 10.30
C LEU A 388 11.31 7.37 10.36
N GLY A 389 11.07 6.80 11.56
CA GLY A 389 10.89 5.36 11.76
C GLY A 389 12.16 4.56 11.45
N LEU A 390 13.28 4.91 12.09
CA LEU A 390 14.58 4.26 11.91
C LEU A 390 14.63 2.90 12.60
N ALA A 391 14.88 1.83 11.84
CA ALA A 391 15.07 0.47 12.36
C ALA A 391 16.48 0.23 12.92
N THR A 392 16.72 -0.97 13.48
CA THR A 392 18.03 -1.35 14.05
C THR A 392 19.00 -1.94 13.00
N HIS A 393 18.48 -2.57 11.96
CA HIS A 393 19.23 -3.24 10.89
C HIS A 393 18.62 -2.91 9.53
N THR A 394 19.42 -3.00 8.46
CA THR A 394 18.94 -2.83 7.08
C THR A 394 19.78 -3.65 6.10
N GLY A 395 19.13 -4.07 5.02
CA GLY A 395 19.75 -4.54 3.78
C GLY A 395 19.78 -3.42 2.71
N PHE A 396 20.30 -3.76 1.55
CA PHE A 396 20.32 -2.87 0.37
C PHE A 396 19.56 -3.51 -0.80
N GLU A 397 18.59 -4.33 -0.49
CA GLU A 397 17.62 -4.93 -1.40
C GLU A 397 16.30 -5.06 -0.65
N ILE A 398 15.19 -4.76 -1.29
CA ILE A 398 13.88 -4.93 -0.69
C ILE A 398 13.42 -6.37 -0.92
N HIS A 399 13.37 -7.15 0.16
CA HIS A 399 12.83 -8.50 0.15
C HIS A 399 11.42 -8.53 0.71
N VAL A 400 10.52 -9.25 0.03
CA VAL A 400 9.14 -9.44 0.49
C VAL A 400 9.08 -10.24 1.81
N ALA A 401 10.12 -11.02 2.10
CA ALA A 401 10.23 -11.78 3.34
C ALA A 401 10.45 -10.89 4.59
N ASP A 402 11.02 -9.70 4.42
CA ASP A 402 11.31 -8.76 5.51
C ASP A 402 10.02 -8.15 6.12
N TRP A 403 8.87 -8.42 5.49
CA TRP A 403 7.56 -7.89 5.88
C TRP A 403 6.74 -8.83 6.76
N ILE A 404 7.33 -9.95 7.19
CA ILE A 404 6.65 -10.89 8.08
C ILE A 404 6.90 -10.42 9.52
N PRO A 405 5.86 -10.05 10.30
CA PRO A 405 6.03 -9.69 11.71
C PRO A 405 6.71 -10.82 12.48
N GLY A 406 7.80 -10.48 13.19
CA GLY A 406 8.57 -11.45 13.99
C GLY A 406 9.68 -12.17 13.22
N SER A 407 10.03 -11.78 11.98
CA SER A 407 11.29 -12.17 11.36
C SER A 407 12.46 -11.56 12.14
N GLU A 408 13.55 -12.33 12.31
CA GLU A 408 14.80 -11.78 12.86
C GLU A 408 15.27 -10.64 11.93
N PRO A 409 15.77 -9.51 12.48
CA PRO A 409 16.28 -8.42 11.66
C PRO A 409 17.41 -8.91 10.78
N GLU A 410 17.19 -8.97 9.46
CA GLU A 410 18.23 -9.32 8.50
C GLU A 410 19.01 -8.06 8.07
N GLY A 411 20.30 -8.22 7.77
CA GLY A 411 21.14 -7.16 7.25
C GLY A 411 22.19 -6.62 8.23
N ALA A 412 22.74 -5.47 7.88
CA ALA A 412 23.81 -4.84 8.64
C ALA A 412 23.25 -3.95 9.77
N PRO A 413 23.87 -3.94 10.96
CA PRO A 413 23.45 -3.04 12.05
C PRO A 413 23.72 -1.57 11.66
N ILE A 414 22.72 -0.70 11.92
CA ILE A 414 22.76 0.72 11.52
C ILE A 414 23.55 1.56 12.53
N ALA A 415 23.44 1.27 13.81
CA ALA A 415 24.06 2.06 14.90
C ALA A 415 25.54 2.38 14.67
N PRO A 416 26.42 1.46 14.18
CA PRO A 416 27.84 1.76 13.95
C PRO A 416 28.11 2.81 12.86
N GLN A 417 27.13 3.10 12.00
CA GLN A 417 27.33 4.12 10.95
C GLN A 417 27.37 5.53 11.53
N PHE A 418 26.69 5.77 12.64
CA PHE A 418 26.68 7.09 13.28
C PHE A 418 28.07 7.57 13.73
N ASP A 419 28.99 6.66 14.01
CA ASP A 419 30.40 7.00 14.31
C ASP A 419 31.11 7.70 13.13
N LYS A 420 30.63 7.45 11.89
CA LYS A 420 31.16 8.03 10.65
C LYS A 420 30.48 9.34 10.25
N LEU A 421 29.38 9.71 10.92
CA LEU A 421 28.53 10.86 10.58
C LEU A 421 28.87 12.12 11.36
N THR A 422 30.09 12.23 11.86
CA THR A 422 30.53 13.40 12.63
C THR A 422 30.27 14.70 11.88
N GLY A 423 29.56 15.64 12.54
CA GLY A 423 29.21 16.95 11.96
C GLY A 423 27.90 16.98 11.18
N VAL A 424 27.26 15.86 10.91
CA VAL A 424 25.94 15.81 10.29
C VAL A 424 24.85 15.99 11.37
N ARG A 425 24.14 17.11 11.34
CA ARG A 425 23.00 17.35 12.25
C ARG A 425 21.88 16.38 11.93
N THR A 426 21.52 15.52 12.88
CA THR A 426 20.54 14.45 12.64
C THR A 426 19.35 14.55 13.60
N LEU A 427 18.15 14.58 13.02
CA LEU A 427 16.86 14.41 13.69
C LEU A 427 16.38 12.97 13.50
N CYS A 428 15.95 12.31 14.58
CA CYS A 428 15.42 10.95 14.54
C CYS A 428 14.02 10.96 15.17
N ILE A 429 12.99 10.74 14.36
CA ILE A 429 11.58 10.73 14.79
C ILE A 429 11.08 9.30 14.80
N TYR A 430 10.39 8.89 15.87
CA TYR A 430 9.84 7.55 16.02
C TYR A 430 8.46 7.57 16.69
N GLY A 431 7.63 6.59 16.36
CA GLY A 431 6.29 6.44 16.92
C GLY A 431 6.32 5.97 18.39
N ALA A 432 5.32 6.38 19.15
CA ALA A 432 5.22 6.02 20.58
C ALA A 432 5.00 4.51 20.79
N ASP A 433 4.37 3.86 19.81
CA ASP A 433 4.01 2.45 19.82
C ASP A 433 5.03 1.59 19.07
N GLU A 434 6.05 2.20 18.44
CA GLU A 434 7.20 1.47 17.87
C GLU A 434 8.05 0.85 18.97
N THR A 435 8.30 -0.45 18.89
CA THR A 435 9.08 -1.22 19.88
C THR A 435 10.49 -1.55 19.43
N ASP A 436 10.80 -1.36 18.16
CA ASP A 436 12.05 -1.76 17.46
C ASP A 436 12.83 -0.58 16.88
N SER A 437 12.40 0.66 17.13
CA SER A 437 13.12 1.86 16.67
C SER A 437 14.51 2.01 17.29
N LEU A 438 15.50 2.32 16.44
CA LEU A 438 16.86 2.63 16.87
C LEU A 438 16.99 4.01 17.54
N CYS A 439 16.10 4.98 17.24
CA CYS A 439 16.19 6.35 17.73
C CYS A 439 16.42 6.47 19.25
N PRO A 440 15.63 5.79 20.13
CA PRO A 440 15.82 5.88 21.57
C PRO A 440 17.01 5.08 22.08
N LEU A 441 17.60 4.21 21.27
CA LEU A 441 18.72 3.33 21.65
C LEU A 441 20.09 3.96 21.36
N LEU A 442 20.15 5.01 20.55
CA LEU A 442 21.39 5.70 20.22
C LEU A 442 21.94 6.46 21.44
N PRO A 443 23.28 6.56 21.61
CA PRO A 443 23.90 7.31 22.70
C PRO A 443 23.40 8.77 22.72
N PRO A 444 23.23 9.39 23.90
CA PRO A 444 22.85 10.79 24.02
C PRO A 444 23.78 11.71 23.24
N GLY A 445 23.23 12.61 22.44
CA GLY A 445 24.01 13.56 21.62
C GLY A 445 24.40 13.04 20.24
N THR A 446 24.14 11.77 19.90
CA THR A 446 24.32 11.25 18.55
C THR A 446 23.28 11.84 17.59
N VAL A 447 22.01 11.88 18.01
CA VAL A 447 20.90 12.46 17.27
C VAL A 447 20.01 13.28 18.21
N GLN A 448 19.19 14.17 17.65
CA GLN A 448 18.04 14.70 18.35
C GLN A 448 16.87 13.73 18.17
N ALA A 449 16.54 12.94 19.20
CA ALA A 449 15.44 11.99 19.15
C ALA A 449 14.12 12.68 19.53
N VAL A 450 13.07 12.47 18.73
CA VAL A 450 11.72 12.99 18.97
C VAL A 450 10.72 11.83 18.91
N LYS A 451 9.97 11.65 19.99
CA LYS A 451 8.90 10.68 20.08
C LYS A 451 7.58 11.33 19.69
N MET A 452 6.86 10.74 18.72
CA MET A 452 5.54 11.19 18.28
C MET A 452 4.45 10.17 18.63
N PRO A 453 3.17 10.55 18.71
CA PRO A 453 2.07 9.61 18.81
C PRO A 453 2.02 8.63 17.65
N GLY A 454 1.35 7.47 17.86
CA GLY A 454 1.14 6.46 16.84
C GLY A 454 2.27 5.43 16.72
N ASP A 455 2.11 4.58 15.71
CA ASP A 455 3.04 3.52 15.34
C ASP A 455 4.12 4.03 14.35
N HIS A 456 4.68 3.11 13.57
CA HIS A 456 5.66 3.39 12.51
C HIS A 456 5.16 4.36 11.42
N HIS A 457 3.83 4.52 11.30
CA HIS A 457 3.20 5.41 10.33
C HIS A 457 2.75 6.76 10.94
N PHE A 458 3.01 7.01 12.23
CA PHE A 458 2.74 8.29 12.91
C PHE A 458 1.28 8.74 12.80
N ASP A 459 0.32 7.81 12.81
CA ASP A 459 -1.11 8.08 12.58
C ASP A 459 -1.39 8.91 11.31
N ASP A 460 -0.51 8.84 10.29
CA ASP A 460 -0.50 9.63 9.06
C ASP A 460 -0.44 11.17 9.32
N ASP A 461 0.01 11.63 10.50
CA ASP A 461 0.14 13.06 10.83
C ASP A 461 1.38 13.71 10.21
N THR A 462 1.35 13.87 8.89
CA THR A 462 2.42 14.51 8.13
C THR A 462 2.62 15.98 8.47
N THR A 463 1.58 16.66 8.97
CA THR A 463 1.66 18.07 9.40
C THR A 463 2.58 18.21 10.62
N SER A 464 2.40 17.38 11.63
CA SER A 464 3.26 17.41 12.81
C SER A 464 4.68 16.94 12.52
N LEU A 465 4.85 15.93 11.64
CA LEU A 465 6.18 15.48 11.18
C LEU A 465 6.95 16.62 10.52
N VAL A 466 6.35 17.30 9.54
CA VAL A 466 7.01 18.39 8.82
C VAL A 466 7.29 19.58 9.75
N LYS A 467 6.41 19.85 10.71
CA LYS A 467 6.67 20.87 11.73
C LYS A 467 7.96 20.58 12.52
N GLN A 468 8.17 19.33 12.96
CA GLN A 468 9.41 18.92 13.64
C GLN A 468 10.64 19.09 12.76
N ILE A 469 10.54 18.67 11.48
CA ILE A 469 11.62 18.83 10.50
C ILE A 469 11.96 20.32 10.31
N LEU A 470 10.96 21.18 10.09
CA LEU A 470 11.18 22.62 9.85
C LEU A 470 11.74 23.34 11.06
N GLU A 471 11.30 23.00 12.28
CA GLU A 471 11.84 23.52 13.52
C GLU A 471 13.34 23.14 13.67
N PHE A 472 13.69 21.88 13.37
CA PHE A 472 15.06 21.41 13.43
C PHE A 472 15.95 22.02 12.34
N VAL A 473 15.43 22.20 11.13
CA VAL A 473 16.13 22.86 10.01
C VAL A 473 16.38 24.35 10.32
N GLY A 474 15.49 25.01 11.06
CA GLY A 474 15.58 26.43 11.41
C GLY A 474 16.45 26.71 12.64
N SER A 475 16.73 25.71 13.47
CA SER A 475 17.59 25.81 14.67
C SER A 475 19.06 25.62 14.29
#